data_3ce9cf7c48235dc5e36aded38a467c47
#
_entry.id   3ce9cf7c48235dc5e36aded38a467c47
#
_cell.length_a   1.000
_cell.length_b   1.000
_cell.length_c   1.000
_cell.angle_alpha   90.00
_cell.angle_beta   90.00
_cell.angle_gamma   90.00
#
_symmetry.space_group_name_H-M   'P 1'
#
loop_
_entity.id
_entity.type
_entity.pdbx_description
1 polymer ?
#
loop_
_entity_poly.entity_id
_entity_poly.type
_entity_poly.pdbx_seq_one_letter_code
_entity_poly.pdbx_strand_id
1 'polypeptide(L)'
;VNVVILLSAPWLAAAVLTWQLPRLASRFHPDWQVPVVAWLAVTVAVSSWVSLVAGATVLWNQSEFAGRAAGSVLAVAAAAAVLLAVRHARNVRTSVRANRAFRGHSRDETGVLVLDDDRPDAFAVPGRSGGLVVLTTGLTDALTADERRAVIDHERAHLRHRHHVHVQAVELAARINPMLRPWCHVVRLAAERCADEYAARRDRRTAAQAVARAALLCARVVAPDVCHITGRPSDARVRVMALTGAPPERQRRRAVLAAGLVALVLSGQSYLAGDVIQDRLAPEAGESPATVIG
;
A
#
# COMPACT_ATOMS: atom_id res chain seq x y z
N VAL A 1 -2.01 -33.33 2.02
CA VAL A 1 -1.42 -32.19 1.27
C VAL A 1 0.07 -32.16 1.57
N ASN A 2 0.93 -32.05 0.54
CA ASN A 2 2.37 -31.99 0.75
C ASN A 2 2.71 -30.69 1.50
N VAL A 3 3.22 -30.81 2.73
CA VAL A 3 3.53 -29.69 3.63
C VAL A 3 4.51 -28.69 2.97
N VAL A 4 5.46 -29.18 2.18
CA VAL A 4 6.41 -28.30 1.46
C VAL A 4 5.68 -27.38 0.46
N ILE A 5 4.70 -27.94 -0.29
CA ILE A 5 3.89 -27.15 -1.23
C ILE A 5 3.05 -26.11 -0.44
N LEU A 6 2.42 -26.55 0.64
CA LEU A 6 1.59 -25.70 1.49
C LEU A 6 2.39 -24.50 2.04
N LEU A 7 3.61 -24.75 2.52
CA LEU A 7 4.45 -23.70 3.12
C LEU A 7 5.13 -22.80 2.08
N SER A 8 5.42 -23.31 0.88
CA SER A 8 6.07 -22.52 -0.18
C SER A 8 5.10 -21.72 -1.04
N ALA A 9 3.82 -22.10 -1.13
CA ALA A 9 2.83 -21.49 -2.01
C ALA A 9 2.69 -19.97 -1.86
N PRO A 10 2.62 -19.36 -0.65
CA PRO A 10 2.50 -17.91 -0.52
C PRO A 10 3.74 -17.14 -1.00
N TRP A 11 4.92 -17.74 -0.87
CA TRP A 11 6.18 -17.15 -1.33
C TRP A 11 6.30 -17.20 -2.85
N LEU A 12 5.92 -18.31 -3.45
CA LEU A 12 5.83 -18.45 -4.91
C LEU A 12 4.78 -17.51 -5.49
N ALA A 13 3.61 -17.40 -4.85
CA ALA A 13 2.59 -16.43 -5.23
C ALA A 13 3.11 -14.99 -5.14
N ALA A 14 3.84 -14.64 -4.06
CA ALA A 14 4.46 -13.33 -3.94
C ALA A 14 5.45 -13.04 -5.07
N ALA A 15 6.30 -14.00 -5.44
CA ALA A 15 7.26 -13.88 -6.53
C ALA A 15 6.56 -13.69 -7.88
N VAL A 16 5.60 -14.55 -8.22
CA VAL A 16 4.85 -14.50 -9.49
C VAL A 16 4.05 -13.20 -9.61
N LEU A 17 3.32 -12.83 -8.55
CA LEU A 17 2.53 -11.60 -8.55
C LEU A 17 3.43 -10.36 -8.65
N THR A 18 4.58 -10.34 -7.97
CA THR A 18 5.54 -9.23 -8.06
C THR A 18 6.12 -9.12 -9.48
N TRP A 19 6.44 -10.24 -10.11
CA TRP A 19 6.90 -10.24 -11.51
C TRP A 19 5.82 -9.77 -12.48
N GLN A 20 4.56 -10.13 -12.26
CA GLN A 20 3.42 -9.73 -13.09
C GLN A 20 2.90 -8.32 -12.77
N LEU A 21 3.28 -7.73 -11.64
CA LEU A 21 2.73 -6.49 -11.12
C LEU A 21 2.72 -5.33 -12.14
N PRO A 22 3.79 -5.06 -12.91
CA PRO A 22 3.78 -3.97 -13.89
C PRO A 22 2.73 -4.18 -15.00
N ARG A 23 2.55 -5.44 -15.44
CA ARG A 23 1.56 -5.79 -16.47
C ARG A 23 0.14 -5.73 -15.93
N LEU A 24 -0.06 -6.17 -14.71
CA LEU A 24 -1.36 -6.11 -14.04
C LEU A 24 -1.76 -4.67 -13.73
N ALA A 25 -0.84 -3.89 -13.18
CA ALA A 25 -1.08 -2.50 -12.81
C ALA A 25 -1.52 -1.64 -14.00
N SER A 26 -0.96 -1.87 -15.19
CA SER A 26 -1.33 -1.10 -16.40
C SER A 26 -2.73 -1.42 -16.94
N ARG A 27 -3.35 -2.53 -16.51
CA ARG A 27 -4.68 -2.98 -16.98
C ARG A 27 -5.85 -2.47 -16.17
N PHE A 28 -5.59 -1.85 -15.01
CA PHE A 28 -6.65 -1.39 -14.12
C PHE A 28 -6.88 0.10 -14.21
N HIS A 29 -8.13 0.49 -14.09
CA HIS A 29 -8.46 1.88 -13.78
C HIS A 29 -7.86 2.26 -12.42
N PRO A 30 -7.22 3.43 -12.26
CA PRO A 30 -6.55 3.83 -11.02
C PRO A 30 -7.41 3.69 -9.76
N ASP A 31 -8.72 3.97 -9.82
CA ASP A 31 -9.65 3.86 -8.67
C ASP A 31 -9.69 2.46 -8.06
N TRP A 32 -9.50 1.41 -8.89
CA TRP A 32 -9.53 0.01 -8.45
C TRP A 32 -8.15 -0.56 -8.19
N GLN A 33 -7.15 -0.02 -8.85
CA GLN A 33 -5.78 -0.46 -8.68
C GLN A 33 -5.33 -0.32 -7.22
N VAL A 34 -5.62 0.82 -6.59
CA VAL A 34 -5.21 1.10 -5.22
C VAL A 34 -5.77 0.07 -4.22
N PRO A 35 -7.10 -0.13 -4.11
CA PRO A 35 -7.63 -1.11 -3.15
C PRO A 35 -7.28 -2.55 -3.50
N VAL A 36 -7.28 -2.94 -4.78
CA VAL A 36 -6.95 -4.31 -5.22
C VAL A 36 -5.50 -4.65 -4.87
N VAL A 37 -4.55 -3.77 -5.19
CA VAL A 37 -3.14 -3.99 -4.84
C VAL A 37 -2.96 -4.07 -3.33
N ALA A 38 -3.64 -3.20 -2.55
CA ALA A 38 -3.54 -3.23 -1.10
C ALA A 38 -4.10 -4.54 -0.50
N TRP A 39 -5.27 -4.97 -0.94
CA TRP A 39 -5.88 -6.23 -0.49
C TRP A 39 -5.01 -7.44 -0.82
N LEU A 40 -4.52 -7.55 -2.05
CA LEU A 40 -3.63 -8.65 -2.44
C LEU A 40 -2.34 -8.64 -1.63
N ALA A 41 -1.73 -7.47 -1.42
CA ALA A 41 -0.50 -7.36 -0.63
C ALA A 41 -0.71 -7.85 0.81
N VAL A 42 -1.82 -7.45 1.45
CA VAL A 42 -2.16 -7.89 2.82
C VAL A 42 -2.39 -9.41 2.85
N THR A 43 -3.17 -9.95 1.91
CA THR A 43 -3.44 -11.39 1.84
C THR A 43 -2.15 -12.20 1.67
N VAL A 44 -1.28 -11.80 0.74
CA VAL A 44 0.02 -12.46 0.53
C VAL A 44 0.89 -12.37 1.78
N ALA A 45 0.95 -11.22 2.44
CA ALA A 45 1.75 -11.03 3.64
C ALA A 45 1.27 -11.89 4.80
N VAL A 46 -0.05 -11.93 5.05
CA VAL A 46 -0.66 -12.77 6.09
C VAL A 46 -0.39 -14.25 5.80
N SER A 47 -0.63 -14.70 4.56
CA SER A 47 -0.37 -16.10 4.17
C SER A 47 1.11 -16.46 4.30
N SER A 48 2.01 -15.56 3.95
CA SER A 48 3.46 -15.77 4.13
C SER A 48 3.84 -15.88 5.59
N TRP A 49 3.26 -15.04 6.45
CA TRP A 49 3.51 -15.09 7.89
C TRP A 49 2.99 -16.37 8.53
N VAL A 50 1.77 -16.79 8.19
CA VAL A 50 1.18 -18.07 8.64
C VAL A 50 2.05 -19.26 8.20
N SER A 51 2.56 -19.23 6.97
CA SER A 51 3.49 -20.22 6.42
C SER A 51 4.80 -20.28 7.22
N LEU A 52 5.36 -19.14 7.66
CA LEU A 52 6.56 -19.13 8.52
C LEU A 52 6.29 -19.79 9.87
N VAL A 53 5.15 -19.46 10.50
CA VAL A 53 4.77 -20.04 11.80
C VAL A 53 4.53 -21.55 11.66
N ALA A 54 3.77 -21.99 10.65
CA ALA A 54 3.52 -23.40 10.41
C ALA A 54 4.81 -24.17 10.12
N GLY A 55 5.70 -23.61 9.30
CA GLY A 55 7.00 -24.20 9.02
C GLY A 55 7.87 -24.30 10.28
N ALA A 56 7.86 -23.27 11.13
CA ALA A 56 8.58 -23.27 12.40
C ALA A 56 8.08 -24.39 13.32
N THR A 57 6.75 -24.56 13.47
CA THR A 57 6.16 -25.59 14.34
C THR A 57 6.45 -27.00 13.83
N VAL A 58 6.33 -27.24 12.50
CA VAL A 58 6.62 -28.54 11.89
C VAL A 58 8.07 -28.94 12.07
N LEU A 59 9.00 -28.02 11.77
CA LEU A 59 10.44 -28.30 11.84
C LEU A 59 10.96 -28.36 13.27
N TRP A 60 10.42 -27.60 14.19
CA TRP A 60 10.81 -27.67 15.61
C TRP A 60 10.51 -29.02 16.23
N ASN A 61 9.41 -29.66 15.82
CA ASN A 61 9.00 -30.97 16.34
C ASN A 61 9.74 -32.16 15.72
N GLN A 62 10.71 -31.92 14.83
CA GLN A 62 11.56 -33.00 14.31
C GLN A 62 12.64 -33.38 15.36
N SER A 63 12.98 -34.67 15.39
CA SER A 63 14.01 -35.19 16.31
C SER A 63 15.42 -34.73 15.93
N GLU A 64 15.66 -34.45 14.65
CA GLU A 64 16.95 -34.05 14.11
C GLU A 64 17.33 -32.62 14.48
N PHE A 65 18.61 -32.42 14.82
CA PHE A 65 19.15 -31.08 15.15
C PHE A 65 18.96 -30.07 14.01
N ALA A 66 19.15 -30.48 12.75
CA ALA A 66 18.99 -29.63 11.57
C ALA A 66 17.55 -29.12 11.43
N GLY A 67 16.55 -29.97 11.66
CA GLY A 67 15.14 -29.59 11.64
C GLY A 67 14.82 -28.54 12.70
N ARG A 68 15.25 -28.76 13.95
CA ARG A 68 15.05 -27.79 15.05
C ARG A 68 15.76 -26.45 14.80
N ALA A 69 16.98 -26.47 14.24
CA ALA A 69 17.70 -25.26 13.89
C ALA A 69 16.95 -24.47 12.80
N ALA A 70 16.47 -25.14 11.74
CA ALA A 70 15.67 -24.50 10.69
C ALA A 70 14.33 -23.96 11.23
N GLY A 71 13.64 -24.70 12.10
CA GLY A 71 12.44 -24.22 12.78
C GLY A 71 12.68 -22.96 13.60
N SER A 72 13.81 -22.89 14.32
CA SER A 72 14.21 -21.71 15.08
C SER A 72 14.42 -20.48 14.16
N VAL A 73 15.07 -20.67 13.01
CA VAL A 73 15.25 -19.58 12.03
C VAL A 73 13.92 -19.04 11.53
N LEU A 74 12.97 -19.92 11.20
CA LEU A 74 11.63 -19.49 10.76
C LEU A 74 10.86 -18.78 11.88
N ALA A 75 10.96 -19.26 13.13
CA ALA A 75 10.33 -18.60 14.27
C ALA A 75 10.90 -17.19 14.50
N VAL A 76 12.23 -17.03 14.42
CA VAL A 76 12.88 -15.71 14.50
C VAL A 76 12.44 -14.80 13.35
N ALA A 77 12.33 -15.33 12.12
CA ALA A 77 11.83 -14.56 10.98
C ALA A 77 10.37 -14.10 11.18
N ALA A 78 9.51 -14.98 11.70
CA ALA A 78 8.12 -14.65 12.00
C ALA A 78 8.02 -13.57 13.10
N ALA A 79 8.81 -13.67 14.16
CA ALA A 79 8.88 -12.69 15.24
C ALA A 79 9.43 -11.33 14.75
N ALA A 80 10.48 -11.34 13.93
CA ALA A 80 11.04 -10.14 13.32
C ALA A 80 10.01 -9.42 12.43
N ALA A 81 9.22 -10.17 11.64
CA ALA A 81 8.14 -9.61 10.83
C ALA A 81 7.10 -8.87 11.71
N VAL A 82 6.68 -9.46 12.82
CA VAL A 82 5.77 -8.81 13.79
C VAL A 82 6.40 -7.56 14.39
N LEU A 83 7.66 -7.63 14.81
CA LEU A 83 8.36 -6.47 15.38
C LEU A 83 8.44 -5.31 14.38
N LEU A 84 8.77 -5.58 13.12
CA LEU A 84 8.83 -4.58 12.06
C LEU A 84 7.44 -4.00 11.78
N ALA A 85 6.40 -4.82 11.80
CA ALA A 85 5.01 -4.39 11.64
C ALA A 85 4.57 -3.46 12.79
N VAL A 86 4.88 -3.83 14.03
CA VAL A 86 4.58 -3.02 15.23
C VAL A 86 5.33 -1.67 15.19
N ARG A 87 6.62 -1.69 14.83
CA ARG A 87 7.40 -0.44 14.66
C ARG A 87 6.79 0.46 13.59
N HIS A 88 6.39 -0.10 12.46
CA HIS A 88 5.72 0.64 11.40
C HIS A 88 4.40 1.26 11.89
N ALA A 89 3.55 0.47 12.54
CA ALA A 89 2.29 0.95 13.10
C ALA A 89 2.48 2.07 14.14
N ARG A 90 3.52 1.98 14.97
CA ARG A 90 3.89 3.05 15.93
C ARG A 90 4.31 4.33 15.20
N ASN A 91 5.13 4.24 14.15
CA ASN A 91 5.55 5.39 13.35
C ASN A 91 4.35 6.07 12.67
N VAL A 92 3.43 5.29 12.09
CA VAL A 92 2.19 5.82 11.52
C VAL A 92 1.35 6.53 12.58
N ARG A 93 1.20 5.95 13.77
CA ARG A 93 0.47 6.58 14.87
C ARG A 93 1.10 7.89 15.33
N THR A 94 2.44 7.98 15.38
CA THR A 94 3.14 9.24 15.71
C THR A 94 2.91 10.31 14.65
N SER A 95 3.00 9.96 13.36
CA SER A 95 2.70 10.89 12.26
C SER A 95 1.24 11.39 12.31
N VAL A 96 0.29 10.49 12.54
CA VAL A 96 -1.14 10.85 12.69
C VAL A 96 -1.36 11.76 13.91
N ARG A 97 -0.60 11.58 15.00
CA ARG A 97 -0.68 12.46 16.17
C ARG A 97 -0.09 13.84 15.88
N ALA A 98 1.06 13.92 15.19
CA ALA A 98 1.66 15.19 14.77
C ALA A 98 0.70 15.99 13.88
N ASN A 99 0.01 15.34 12.97
CA ASN A 99 -1.00 15.96 12.10
C ASN A 99 -2.21 16.53 12.87
N ARG A 100 -2.38 16.21 14.15
CA ARG A 100 -3.43 16.84 14.99
C ARG A 100 -3.16 18.33 15.25
N ALA A 101 -1.92 18.77 15.18
CA ALA A 101 -1.56 20.19 15.32
C ALA A 101 -2.29 21.06 14.28
N PHE A 102 -2.53 20.55 13.07
CA PHE A 102 -3.25 21.30 12.03
C PHE A 102 -4.75 21.44 12.28
N ARG A 103 -5.35 20.69 13.22
CA ARG A 103 -6.80 20.69 13.44
C ARG A 103 -7.33 21.92 14.15
N GLY A 104 -6.47 22.67 14.83
CA GLY A 104 -6.84 23.89 15.56
C GLY A 104 -6.78 25.17 14.72
N HIS A 105 -6.32 25.10 13.47
CA HIS A 105 -6.18 26.27 12.61
C HIS A 105 -7.49 26.62 11.92
N SER A 106 -7.68 27.93 11.70
CA SER A 106 -8.82 28.46 10.94
C SER A 106 -8.78 27.89 9.53
N ARG A 107 -9.94 27.42 9.08
CA ARG A 107 -10.15 26.97 7.70
C ARG A 107 -10.86 28.08 6.96
N ASP A 108 -10.59 28.22 5.68
CA ASP A 108 -11.46 29.00 4.81
C ASP A 108 -12.84 28.31 4.67
N GLU A 109 -13.78 28.99 4.02
CA GLU A 109 -15.13 28.47 3.75
C GLU A 109 -15.09 27.18 2.91
N THR A 110 -14.01 26.91 2.22
CA THR A 110 -13.82 25.72 1.38
C THR A 110 -13.22 24.52 2.14
N GLY A 111 -12.82 24.70 3.42
CA GLY A 111 -12.17 23.67 4.24
C GLY A 111 -10.68 23.48 3.91
N VAL A 112 -10.06 24.49 3.29
CA VAL A 112 -8.64 24.53 2.97
C VAL A 112 -7.92 25.38 4.02
N LEU A 113 -6.73 24.97 4.41
CA LEU A 113 -5.79 25.73 5.25
C LEU A 113 -4.65 26.24 4.38
N VAL A 114 -4.40 27.53 4.39
CA VAL A 114 -3.21 28.11 3.76
C VAL A 114 -2.18 28.40 4.86
N LEU A 115 -0.99 27.81 4.70
CA LEU A 115 0.15 28.07 5.58
C LEU A 115 1.04 29.12 4.97
N ASP A 116 1.53 30.03 5.81
CA ASP A 116 2.52 31.03 5.43
C ASP A 116 3.91 30.38 5.35
N ASP A 117 4.22 29.83 4.16
CA ASP A 117 5.49 29.20 3.82
C ASP A 117 5.76 29.43 2.33
N ASP A 118 6.92 30.00 2.01
CA ASP A 118 7.34 30.27 0.64
C ASP A 118 7.67 29.01 -0.17
N ARG A 119 7.84 27.87 0.49
CA ARG A 119 8.07 26.58 -0.18
C ARG A 119 6.77 26.09 -0.80
N PRO A 120 6.77 25.78 -2.11
CA PRO A 120 5.56 25.32 -2.78
C PRO A 120 5.23 23.89 -2.34
N ASP A 121 4.18 23.71 -1.53
CA ASP A 121 3.70 22.41 -1.11
C ASP A 121 2.17 22.37 -0.96
N ALA A 122 1.58 21.17 -1.14
CA ALA A 122 0.21 20.85 -0.82
C ALA A 122 0.12 19.43 -0.28
N PHE A 123 -0.74 19.19 0.69
CA PHE A 123 -0.96 17.88 1.23
C PHE A 123 -2.32 17.72 1.92
N ALA A 124 -2.79 16.49 1.94
CA ALA A 124 -4.01 16.09 2.60
C ALA A 124 -3.72 15.56 4.01
N VAL A 125 -4.38 16.12 5.03
CA VAL A 125 -4.32 15.65 6.43
C VAL A 125 -5.56 14.84 6.74
N PRO A 126 -5.47 13.52 6.92
CA PRO A 126 -6.61 12.69 7.25
C PRO A 126 -7.24 13.04 8.60
N GLY A 127 -8.57 13.01 8.66
CA GLY A 127 -9.33 13.32 9.88
C GLY A 127 -10.66 12.57 9.97
N ARG A 128 -11.27 12.55 11.18
CA ARG A 128 -12.58 11.90 11.41
C ARG A 128 -13.71 12.58 10.63
N SER A 129 -13.63 13.91 10.45
CA SER A 129 -14.66 14.73 9.79
C SER A 129 -14.24 15.07 8.35
N GLY A 130 -13.75 14.11 7.57
CA GLY A 130 -13.40 14.31 6.17
C GLY A 130 -11.94 14.75 5.92
N GLY A 131 -11.21 15.18 6.95
CA GLY A 131 -9.83 15.63 6.81
C GLY A 131 -9.70 17.13 6.47
N LEU A 132 -8.48 17.54 6.10
CA LEU A 132 -8.10 18.92 5.81
C LEU A 132 -7.15 18.91 4.60
N VAL A 133 -7.33 19.83 3.68
CA VAL A 133 -6.35 20.14 2.63
C VAL A 133 -5.52 21.31 3.07
N VAL A 134 -4.22 21.18 2.97
CA VAL A 134 -3.25 22.23 3.32
C VAL A 134 -2.52 22.65 2.06
N LEU A 135 -2.42 23.96 1.82
CA LEU A 135 -1.58 24.56 0.80
C LEU A 135 -0.64 25.57 1.44
N THR A 136 0.48 25.83 0.80
CA THR A 136 1.39 26.91 1.21
C THR A 136 1.18 28.17 0.37
N THR A 137 1.57 29.33 0.91
CA THR A 137 1.57 30.60 0.17
C THR A 137 2.43 30.48 -1.10
N GLY A 138 3.63 29.89 -1.00
CA GLY A 138 4.50 29.70 -2.15
C GLY A 138 3.88 28.89 -3.29
N LEU A 139 3.01 27.91 -2.98
CA LEU A 139 2.28 27.19 -4.02
C LEU A 139 1.08 28.01 -4.55
N THR A 140 0.31 28.65 -3.65
CA THR A 140 -0.86 29.42 -4.04
C THR A 140 -0.52 30.57 -4.97
N ASP A 141 0.61 31.23 -4.75
CA ASP A 141 1.07 32.39 -5.54
C ASP A 141 1.64 31.96 -6.91
N ALA A 142 2.19 30.73 -6.97
CA ALA A 142 2.74 30.17 -8.20
C ALA A 142 1.70 29.59 -9.15
N LEU A 143 0.46 29.36 -8.70
CA LEU A 143 -0.60 28.71 -9.48
C LEU A 143 -1.70 29.70 -9.88
N THR A 144 -2.25 29.51 -11.08
CA THR A 144 -3.51 30.17 -11.47
C THR A 144 -4.67 29.66 -10.61
N ALA A 145 -5.79 30.40 -10.57
CA ALA A 145 -6.97 30.01 -9.80
C ALA A 145 -7.53 28.63 -10.22
N ASP A 146 -7.44 28.27 -11.49
CA ASP A 146 -7.91 27.00 -12.01
C ASP A 146 -6.94 25.85 -11.68
N GLU A 147 -5.63 26.08 -11.78
CA GLU A 147 -4.62 25.11 -11.35
C GLU A 147 -4.69 24.84 -9.84
N ARG A 148 -4.91 25.89 -9.03
CA ARG A 148 -5.08 25.76 -7.58
C ARG A 148 -6.32 24.92 -7.24
N ARG A 149 -7.45 25.12 -7.95
CA ARG A 149 -8.63 24.28 -7.80
C ARG A 149 -8.33 22.83 -8.15
N ALA A 150 -7.58 22.57 -9.23
CA ALA A 150 -7.19 21.22 -9.60
C ALA A 150 -6.33 20.54 -8.53
N VAL A 151 -5.37 21.27 -7.92
CA VAL A 151 -4.57 20.76 -6.78
C VAL A 151 -5.46 20.46 -5.57
N ILE A 152 -6.39 21.34 -5.22
CA ILE A 152 -7.32 21.11 -4.10
C ILE A 152 -8.18 19.86 -4.35
N ASP A 153 -8.69 19.68 -5.56
CA ASP A 153 -9.49 18.51 -5.92
C ASP A 153 -8.64 17.24 -5.90
N HIS A 154 -7.37 17.30 -6.29
CA HIS A 154 -6.39 16.21 -6.17
C HIS A 154 -6.20 15.80 -4.69
N GLU A 155 -5.94 16.73 -3.79
CA GLU A 155 -5.76 16.47 -2.36
C GLU A 155 -7.06 15.93 -1.71
N ARG A 156 -8.21 16.45 -2.12
CA ARG A 156 -9.51 15.92 -1.70
C ARG A 156 -9.74 14.47 -2.14
N ALA A 157 -9.22 14.08 -3.31
CA ALA A 157 -9.31 12.70 -3.76
C ALA A 157 -8.52 11.77 -2.84
N HIS A 158 -7.32 12.17 -2.36
CA HIS A 158 -6.57 11.39 -1.38
C HIS A 158 -7.36 11.15 -0.09
N LEU A 159 -8.09 12.14 0.40
CA LEU A 159 -8.97 12.01 1.57
C LEU A 159 -10.17 11.11 1.28
N ARG A 160 -10.87 11.38 0.18
CA ARG A 160 -12.09 10.66 -0.22
C ARG A 160 -11.85 9.17 -0.44
N HIS A 161 -10.79 8.82 -1.14
CA HIS A 161 -10.42 7.42 -1.45
C HIS A 161 -9.55 6.78 -0.36
N ARG A 162 -9.29 7.50 0.74
CA ARG A 162 -8.46 7.02 1.87
C ARG A 162 -7.13 6.42 1.42
N HIS A 163 -6.47 7.04 0.44
CA HIS A 163 -5.23 6.53 -0.15
C HIS A 163 -4.17 6.22 0.91
N HIS A 164 -4.08 7.04 1.96
CA HIS A 164 -3.16 6.83 3.09
C HIS A 164 -3.34 5.45 3.75
N VAL A 165 -4.58 4.95 3.86
CA VAL A 165 -4.84 3.62 4.48
C VAL A 165 -4.29 2.50 3.59
N HIS A 166 -4.56 2.57 2.29
CA HIS A 166 -4.10 1.57 1.33
C HIS A 166 -2.58 1.55 1.18
N VAL A 167 -1.96 2.73 1.09
CA VAL A 167 -0.49 2.86 1.01
C VAL A 167 0.15 2.27 2.27
N GLN A 168 -0.33 2.63 3.47
CA GLN A 168 0.19 2.11 4.72
C GLN A 168 -0.02 0.60 4.87
N ALA A 169 -1.13 0.06 4.36
CA ALA A 169 -1.38 -1.39 4.34
C ALA A 169 -0.35 -2.15 3.49
N VAL A 170 -0.01 -1.63 2.29
CA VAL A 170 1.03 -2.23 1.45
C VAL A 170 2.42 -2.09 2.07
N GLU A 171 2.73 -0.95 2.68
CA GLU A 171 4.00 -0.76 3.38
C GLU A 171 4.14 -1.71 4.57
N LEU A 172 3.06 -1.94 5.31
CA LEU A 172 3.02 -2.92 6.39
C LEU A 172 3.23 -4.34 5.85
N ALA A 173 2.52 -4.70 4.77
CA ALA A 173 2.67 -5.99 4.11
C ALA A 173 4.12 -6.24 3.64
N ALA A 174 4.77 -5.22 3.08
CA ALA A 174 6.17 -5.27 2.65
C ALA A 174 7.19 -5.39 3.82
N ARG A 175 6.79 -5.09 5.06
CA ARG A 175 7.59 -5.36 6.26
C ARG A 175 7.52 -6.83 6.66
N ILE A 176 6.35 -7.46 6.44
CA ILE A 176 6.13 -8.87 6.72
C ILE A 176 6.75 -9.74 5.62
N ASN A 177 6.50 -9.42 4.37
CA ASN A 177 7.08 -10.11 3.22
C ASN A 177 7.88 -9.13 2.34
N PRO A 178 9.24 -9.14 2.42
CA PRO A 178 10.08 -8.20 1.67
C PRO A 178 9.96 -8.28 0.14
N MET A 179 9.44 -9.38 -0.42
CA MET A 179 9.17 -9.52 -1.86
C MET A 179 8.10 -8.53 -2.34
N LEU A 180 7.29 -8.00 -1.43
CA LEU A 180 6.26 -6.98 -1.73
C LEU A 180 6.79 -5.54 -1.76
N ARG A 181 8.08 -5.29 -1.53
CA ARG A 181 8.64 -3.92 -1.56
C ARG A 181 8.37 -3.17 -2.87
N PRO A 182 8.44 -3.78 -4.07
CA PRO A 182 8.09 -3.10 -5.32
C PRO A 182 6.64 -2.61 -5.36
N TRP A 183 5.73 -3.26 -4.63
CA TRP A 183 4.32 -2.91 -4.57
C TRP A 183 4.07 -1.56 -3.91
N CYS A 184 4.95 -1.12 -3.00
CA CYS A 184 4.85 0.19 -2.36
C CYS A 184 4.91 1.33 -3.38
N HIS A 185 5.77 1.22 -4.41
CA HIS A 185 5.84 2.21 -5.48
C HIS A 185 4.59 2.16 -6.36
N VAL A 186 4.15 0.95 -6.72
CA VAL A 186 2.96 0.78 -7.59
C VAL A 186 1.70 1.35 -6.94
N VAL A 187 1.47 1.09 -5.65
CA VAL A 187 0.28 1.61 -4.95
C VAL A 187 0.32 3.12 -4.79
N ARG A 188 1.50 3.70 -4.53
CA ARG A 188 1.66 5.16 -4.47
C ARG A 188 1.38 5.82 -5.82
N LEU A 189 1.99 5.33 -6.89
CA LEU A 189 1.74 5.84 -8.24
C LEU A 189 0.26 5.68 -8.65
N ALA A 190 -0.37 4.56 -8.29
CA ALA A 190 -1.79 4.35 -8.54
C ALA A 190 -2.67 5.35 -7.77
N ALA A 191 -2.32 5.67 -6.51
CA ALA A 191 -3.01 6.66 -5.70
C ALA A 191 -2.90 8.07 -6.31
N GLU A 192 -1.68 8.44 -6.77
CA GLU A 192 -1.47 9.70 -7.48
C GLU A 192 -2.30 9.78 -8.76
N ARG A 193 -2.28 8.73 -9.59
CA ARG A 193 -3.07 8.67 -10.82
C ARG A 193 -4.58 8.71 -10.58
N CYS A 194 -5.05 8.08 -9.49
CA CYS A 194 -6.45 8.14 -9.07
C CYS A 194 -6.84 9.58 -8.70
N ALA A 195 -5.98 10.28 -7.96
CA ALA A 195 -6.21 11.67 -7.57
C ALA A 195 -6.15 12.63 -8.79
N ASP A 196 -5.23 12.38 -9.73
CA ASP A 196 -5.14 13.12 -10.99
C ASP A 196 -6.40 12.97 -11.84
N GLU A 197 -6.91 11.75 -12.01
CA GLU A 197 -8.16 11.49 -12.76
C GLU A 197 -9.37 12.11 -12.06
N TYR A 198 -9.36 12.23 -10.74
CA TYR A 198 -10.40 12.93 -10.00
C TYR A 198 -10.35 14.45 -10.26
N ALA A 199 -9.17 15.07 -10.20
CA ALA A 199 -8.96 16.47 -10.51
C ALA A 199 -9.30 16.81 -11.98
N ALA A 200 -8.98 15.88 -12.90
CA ALA A 200 -9.22 15.99 -14.34
C ALA A 200 -10.70 15.95 -14.74
N ARG A 201 -11.63 15.68 -13.82
CA ARG A 201 -13.08 15.61 -14.14
C ARG A 201 -13.67 16.95 -14.61
N ARG A 202 -13.08 18.07 -14.18
CA ARG A 202 -13.51 19.41 -14.61
C ARG A 202 -12.82 19.81 -15.91
N ASP A 203 -11.51 19.78 -15.90
CA ASP A 203 -10.66 20.07 -17.06
C ASP A 203 -9.36 19.29 -16.98
N ARG A 204 -9.21 18.36 -17.92
CA ARG A 204 -8.05 17.46 -18.00
C ARG A 204 -6.76 18.20 -18.34
N ARG A 205 -6.88 19.25 -19.16
CA ARG A 205 -5.73 20.08 -19.56
C ARG A 205 -5.19 20.86 -18.38
N THR A 206 -6.05 21.53 -17.62
CA THR A 206 -5.68 22.26 -16.41
C THR A 206 -5.08 21.34 -15.35
N ALA A 207 -5.64 20.13 -15.15
CA ALA A 207 -5.05 19.16 -14.22
C ALA A 207 -3.64 18.74 -14.66
N ALA A 208 -3.41 18.48 -15.95
CA ALA A 208 -2.08 18.16 -16.47
C ALA A 208 -1.08 19.33 -16.28
N GLN A 209 -1.52 20.57 -16.50
CA GLN A 209 -0.71 21.76 -16.29
C GLN A 209 -0.36 21.96 -14.82
N ALA A 210 -1.33 21.75 -13.91
CA ALA A 210 -1.11 21.84 -12.47
C ALA A 210 -0.06 20.81 -11.99
N VAL A 211 -0.17 19.55 -12.41
CA VAL A 211 0.82 18.50 -12.09
C VAL A 211 2.19 18.85 -12.64
N ALA A 212 2.29 19.30 -13.91
CA ALA A 212 3.56 19.67 -14.51
C ALA A 212 4.21 20.86 -13.81
N ARG A 213 3.41 21.89 -13.46
CA ARG A 213 3.90 23.08 -12.76
C ARG A 213 4.35 22.75 -11.36
N ALA A 214 3.58 22.00 -10.60
CA ALA A 214 3.96 21.52 -9.27
C ALA A 214 5.27 20.74 -9.31
N ALA A 215 5.45 19.83 -10.29
CA ALA A 215 6.69 19.08 -10.47
C ALA A 215 7.90 20.00 -10.74
N LEU A 216 7.73 21.04 -11.56
CA LEU A 216 8.78 22.00 -11.85
C LEU A 216 9.14 22.88 -10.65
N LEU A 217 8.15 23.27 -9.84
CA LEU A 217 8.37 24.03 -8.62
C LEU A 217 9.16 23.19 -7.59
N CYS A 218 8.77 21.94 -7.39
CA CYS A 218 9.47 21.02 -6.48
C CYS A 218 10.91 20.73 -6.94
N ALA A 219 11.15 20.63 -8.25
CA ALA A 219 12.50 20.42 -8.78
C ALA A 219 13.46 21.60 -8.53
N ARG A 220 12.94 22.78 -8.26
CA ARG A 220 13.74 23.98 -7.90
C ARG A 220 14.11 24.03 -6.42
N VAL A 221 13.40 23.30 -5.56
CA VAL A 221 13.69 23.21 -4.13
C VAL A 221 14.78 22.15 -3.95
N VAL A 222 15.90 22.53 -3.33
CA VAL A 222 17.17 21.75 -3.25
C VAL A 222 17.07 20.45 -2.43
N ALA A 223 15.93 20.13 -1.82
CA ALA A 223 15.72 18.91 -1.02
C ALA A 223 14.55 18.09 -1.57
N PRO A 224 14.82 17.05 -2.40
CA PRO A 224 13.78 16.24 -3.04
C PRO A 224 12.90 15.44 -2.04
N ASP A 225 13.35 15.27 -0.81
CA ASP A 225 12.63 14.51 0.22
C ASP A 225 11.51 15.30 0.92
N VAL A 226 11.36 16.59 0.63
CA VAL A 226 10.44 17.50 1.34
C VAL A 226 9.18 17.82 0.53
N CYS A 227 9.18 17.57 -0.77
CA CYS A 227 8.02 17.89 -1.61
C CYS A 227 7.01 16.73 -1.65
N HIS A 228 5.83 16.91 -1.04
CA HIS A 228 4.79 15.90 -0.97
C HIS A 228 3.98 15.76 -2.27
N ILE A 229 3.91 16.78 -3.10
CA ILE A 229 3.04 16.88 -4.28
C ILE A 229 3.45 15.93 -5.43
N THR A 230 4.74 15.65 -5.61
CA THR A 230 5.21 15.07 -6.89
C THR A 230 5.80 13.67 -6.81
N GLY A 231 6.09 13.15 -5.62
CA GLY A 231 6.78 11.88 -5.53
C GLY A 231 8.14 11.90 -6.27
N ARG A 232 8.47 10.83 -7.00
CA ARG A 232 9.70 10.78 -7.81
C ARG A 232 9.53 11.60 -9.10
N PRO A 233 10.56 12.28 -9.62
CA PRO A 233 10.49 13.01 -10.88
C PRO A 233 10.02 12.16 -12.07
N SER A 234 10.38 10.88 -12.10
CA SER A 234 9.90 9.90 -13.08
C SER A 234 8.39 9.72 -13.05
N ASP A 235 7.79 9.80 -11.87
CA ASP A 235 6.36 9.59 -11.67
C ASP A 235 5.54 10.79 -12.18
N ALA A 236 6.05 12.01 -12.00
CA ALA A 236 5.43 13.22 -12.55
C ALA A 236 5.28 13.15 -14.08
N ARG A 237 6.31 12.67 -14.78
CA ARG A 237 6.24 12.45 -16.23
C ARG A 237 5.15 11.45 -16.61
N VAL A 238 5.08 10.31 -15.90
CA VAL A 238 4.05 9.28 -16.14
C VAL A 238 2.65 9.84 -15.91
N ARG A 239 2.45 10.64 -14.86
CA ARG A 239 1.20 11.30 -14.51
C ARG A 239 0.76 12.28 -15.60
N VAL A 240 1.65 13.18 -16.03
CA VAL A 240 1.35 14.16 -17.09
C VAL A 240 1.02 13.45 -18.41
N MET A 241 1.81 12.43 -18.81
CA MET A 241 1.51 11.66 -20.00
C MET A 241 0.15 10.94 -19.93
N ALA A 242 -0.23 10.44 -18.76
CA ALA A 242 -1.54 9.81 -18.57
C ALA A 242 -2.68 10.82 -18.70
N LEU A 243 -2.49 12.06 -18.20
CA LEU A 243 -3.49 13.13 -18.30
C LEU A 243 -3.60 13.73 -19.71
N THR A 244 -2.55 13.70 -20.52
CA THR A 244 -2.58 14.14 -21.92
C THR A 244 -3.18 13.11 -22.87
N GLY A 245 -3.27 11.84 -22.44
CA GLY A 245 -3.92 10.75 -23.16
C GLY A 245 -5.44 10.68 -22.92
N ALA A 246 -6.08 9.68 -23.55
CA ALA A 246 -7.49 9.38 -23.29
C ALA A 246 -7.70 8.92 -21.85
N PRO A 247 -8.89 9.21 -21.24
CA PRO A 247 -9.23 8.70 -19.94
C PRO A 247 -9.14 7.16 -19.90
N PRO A 248 -8.66 6.57 -18.79
CA PRO A 248 -8.53 5.12 -18.71
C PRO A 248 -9.90 4.43 -18.76
N GLU A 249 -9.98 3.34 -19.54
CA GLU A 249 -11.21 2.54 -19.63
C GLU A 249 -11.51 1.82 -18.31
N ARG A 250 -12.80 1.75 -17.97
CA ARG A 250 -13.28 1.07 -16.75
C ARG A 250 -13.38 -0.44 -16.93
N GLN A 251 -12.29 -1.14 -17.14
CA GLN A 251 -12.26 -2.62 -17.20
C GLN A 251 -12.27 -3.21 -15.77
N ARG A 252 -13.46 -3.34 -15.20
CA ARG A 252 -13.64 -3.68 -13.78
C ARG A 252 -13.64 -5.16 -13.45
N ARG A 253 -14.40 -5.96 -14.20
CA ARG A 253 -14.86 -7.27 -13.70
C ARG A 253 -13.79 -8.35 -13.68
N ARG A 254 -13.05 -8.56 -14.76
CA ARG A 254 -12.09 -9.67 -14.87
C ARG A 254 -10.94 -9.58 -13.87
N ALA A 255 -10.49 -8.39 -13.62
CA ALA A 255 -9.36 -8.13 -12.74
C ALA A 255 -9.72 -8.29 -11.26
N VAL A 256 -10.88 -7.80 -10.84
CA VAL A 256 -11.39 -8.00 -9.48
C VAL A 256 -11.66 -9.48 -9.24
N LEU A 257 -12.20 -10.21 -10.23
CA LEU A 257 -12.42 -11.65 -10.14
C LEU A 257 -11.10 -12.42 -10.02
N ALA A 258 -10.07 -12.07 -10.83
CA ALA A 258 -8.76 -12.70 -10.74
C ALA A 258 -8.10 -12.43 -9.38
N ALA A 259 -8.14 -11.19 -8.89
CA ALA A 259 -7.62 -10.84 -7.57
C ALA A 259 -8.38 -11.57 -6.44
N GLY A 260 -9.71 -11.66 -6.54
CA GLY A 260 -10.54 -12.41 -5.60
C GLY A 260 -10.22 -13.89 -5.58
N LEU A 261 -9.99 -14.50 -6.75
CA LEU A 261 -9.59 -15.90 -6.84
C LEU A 261 -8.21 -16.15 -6.18
N VAL A 262 -7.22 -15.30 -6.44
CA VAL A 262 -5.91 -15.40 -5.78
C VAL A 262 -6.05 -15.25 -4.27
N ALA A 263 -6.83 -14.28 -3.81
CA ALA A 263 -7.07 -14.08 -2.39
C ALA A 263 -7.77 -15.30 -1.75
N LEU A 264 -8.75 -15.90 -2.44
CA LEU A 264 -9.44 -17.10 -1.98
C LEU A 264 -8.49 -18.30 -1.85
N VAL A 265 -7.65 -18.54 -2.85
CA VAL A 265 -6.66 -19.63 -2.84
C VAL A 265 -5.67 -19.44 -1.69
N LEU A 266 -5.14 -18.24 -1.48
CA LEU A 266 -4.20 -17.94 -0.39
C LEU A 266 -4.86 -18.01 0.99
N SER A 267 -6.14 -17.63 1.10
CA SER A 267 -6.90 -17.77 2.35
C SER A 267 -7.15 -19.24 2.68
N GLY A 268 -7.51 -20.05 1.69
CA GLY A 268 -7.65 -21.51 1.86
C GLY A 268 -6.34 -22.18 2.27
N GLN A 269 -5.23 -21.77 1.65
CA GLN A 269 -3.90 -22.23 2.05
C GLN A 269 -3.56 -21.82 3.50
N SER A 270 -3.89 -20.59 3.91
CA SER A 270 -3.65 -20.13 5.28
C SER A 270 -4.49 -20.89 6.30
N TYR A 271 -5.71 -21.26 5.94
CA TYR A 271 -6.57 -22.12 6.78
C TYR A 271 -5.93 -23.50 6.99
N LEU A 272 -5.51 -24.17 5.90
CA LEU A 272 -4.85 -25.49 5.98
C LEU A 272 -3.52 -25.42 6.75
N ALA A 273 -2.77 -24.33 6.62
CA ALA A 273 -1.55 -24.13 7.41
C ALA A 273 -1.85 -23.90 8.89
N GLY A 274 -2.96 -23.24 9.21
CA GLY A 274 -3.47 -23.06 10.57
C GLY A 274 -3.86 -24.38 11.23
N ASP A 275 -4.51 -25.26 10.47
CA ASP A 275 -4.87 -26.62 10.86
C ASP A 275 -3.62 -27.45 11.24
N VAL A 276 -2.59 -27.40 10.40
CA VAL A 276 -1.28 -28.02 10.71
C VAL A 276 -0.67 -27.49 12.02
N ILE A 277 -0.82 -26.20 12.30
CA ILE A 277 -0.34 -25.61 13.56
C ILE A 277 -1.15 -26.15 14.74
N GLN A 278 -2.48 -26.21 14.61
CA GLN A 278 -3.39 -26.68 15.65
C GLN A 278 -3.09 -28.14 16.00
N ASP A 279 -3.01 -29.03 15.02
CA ASP A 279 -2.75 -30.47 15.20
C ASP A 279 -1.41 -30.73 15.89
N ARG A 280 -0.43 -29.85 15.68
CA ARG A 280 0.89 -29.96 16.30
C ARG A 280 0.95 -29.43 17.72
N LEU A 281 0.19 -28.40 18.05
CA LEU A 281 0.22 -27.73 19.36
C LEU A 281 -0.84 -28.28 20.32
N ALA A 282 -1.98 -28.76 19.79
CA ALA A 282 -3.11 -29.29 20.57
C ALA A 282 -3.78 -30.42 19.77
N PRO A 283 -3.14 -31.61 19.66
CA PRO A 283 -3.72 -32.75 18.95
C PRO A 283 -5.04 -33.18 19.59
N GLU A 284 -6.02 -33.53 18.77
CA GLU A 284 -7.30 -34.04 19.24
C GLU A 284 -7.14 -35.37 19.95
N ALA A 285 -8.06 -35.68 20.88
CA ALA A 285 -7.98 -36.90 21.67
C ALA A 285 -8.10 -38.15 20.78
N GLY A 286 -7.00 -38.91 20.63
CA GLY A 286 -6.89 -40.10 19.80
C GLY A 286 -5.99 -39.98 18.58
N GLU A 287 -5.53 -38.78 18.23
CA GLU A 287 -4.56 -38.57 17.16
C GLU A 287 -3.13 -38.53 17.69
N SER A 288 -2.24 -39.29 17.03
CA SER A 288 -0.81 -39.16 17.31
C SER A 288 -0.21 -38.14 16.32
N PRO A 289 0.72 -37.29 16.75
CA PRO A 289 1.37 -36.30 15.88
C PRO A 289 2.10 -36.89 14.66
N ALA A 290 2.35 -38.19 14.65
CA ALA A 290 3.03 -38.92 13.57
C ALA A 290 2.12 -39.31 12.41
N THR A 291 0.78 -39.35 12.57
CA THR A 291 -0.16 -39.85 11.55
C THR A 291 -0.65 -38.77 10.59
N VAL A 292 -0.36 -37.48 10.85
CA VAL A 292 -0.88 -36.32 10.05
C VAL A 292 0.00 -35.99 8.84
N ILE A 293 1.15 -36.69 8.66
CA ILE A 293 2.04 -36.48 7.51
C ILE A 293 2.27 -37.83 6.80
N GLY A 294 1.28 -38.25 6.02
CA GLY A 294 1.39 -39.28 5.00
C GLY A 294 1.33 -38.63 3.62
#